data_05cc54c247a02f088a9e41a63946ee52
#
_entry.id   05cc54c247a02f088a9e41a63946ee52
#
_cell.length_a   1.000
_cell.length_b   1.000
_cell.length_c   1.000
_cell.angle_alpha   90.00
_cell.angle_beta   90.00
_cell.angle_gamma   90.00
#
_symmetry.space_group_name_H-M   'P 1'
#
loop_
_entity.id
_entity.type
_entity.pdbx_description
1 polymer ?
#
loop_
_entity_poly.entity_id
_entity_poly.type
_entity_poly.pdbx_seq_one_letter_code
_entity_poly.pdbx_strand_id
1 'polypeptide(L)'
;MEEEKLLLTQRDRDRLKVLHEVRKGHLTQREAGAQLKLTDRWIRKLLLRMKEHGDRAVVHGLRGRSSTRRISDKVEKRAVELVRREYADFGPTLASEYLEQHHGITVSRETLRKWMMRAGLWKRKKQRLQEIHVWRKRRSCFGELVQWDTSEHNWLEGRGPKIYLIAMVDDATSRGLARFAEHDSTAENMRLLWAWLERHGRMVEAYTDRAGLFETNRPHQRDEQRQGKLPETQIGRALRELGIGWIAARSPQAKGRIERFFETAQDRLVKGLRKAGVRGLEAANRYLDQHYLPLWNERFTVTPAGDVDAHRPLGKQHRLASSLSHVETRVIGHDYTLRYGRHLYQVAREHIQPRLRGQSVRVEQHLDGRLLVSAAEGELTVRLCEQAEPVATPPIVRPKPAPAPPTGGRRRWMYGFRLDPPTTPASAPSPDVEEEECDDS
;
A
#
# COMPACT_ATOMS: atom_id res chain seq x y z
N MET A 1 40.88 7.99 58.38
CA MET A 1 39.56 8.54 57.91
C MET A 1 39.62 8.47 56.40
N GLU A 2 38.87 7.57 55.79
CA GLU A 2 38.77 7.53 54.33
C GLU A 2 38.12 8.82 53.83
N GLU A 3 38.79 9.56 52.98
CA GLU A 3 38.24 10.74 52.32
C GLU A 3 37.11 10.31 51.40
N GLU A 4 35.89 10.54 51.82
CA GLU A 4 34.70 10.24 51.03
C GLU A 4 34.59 11.19 49.81
N LYS A 5 34.91 10.70 48.63
CA LYS A 5 34.86 11.46 47.38
C LYS A 5 33.42 11.78 47.00
N LEU A 6 33.06 13.07 47.00
CA LEU A 6 31.75 13.56 46.62
C LEU A 6 31.69 13.87 45.13
N LEU A 7 30.91 13.10 44.35
CA LEU A 7 30.68 13.34 42.93
C LEU A 7 29.67 14.46 42.76
N LEU A 8 30.10 15.65 42.35
CA LEU A 8 29.27 16.83 42.11
C LEU A 8 29.15 17.11 40.63
N THR A 9 27.88 17.43 40.18
CA THR A 9 27.66 17.99 38.84
C THR A 9 28.10 19.45 38.80
N GLN A 10 28.26 20.03 37.60
CA GLN A 10 28.59 21.45 37.46
C GLN A 10 27.57 22.31 38.22
N ARG A 11 26.29 22.03 38.14
CA ARG A 11 25.21 22.73 38.86
C ARG A 11 25.32 22.63 40.38
N ASP A 12 25.79 21.50 40.90
CA ASP A 12 26.02 21.33 42.34
C ASP A 12 27.22 22.16 42.80
N ARG A 13 28.29 22.20 41.98
CA ARG A 13 29.47 23.04 42.25
C ARG A 13 29.15 24.53 42.27
N ASP A 14 28.33 24.98 41.29
CA ASP A 14 27.93 26.38 41.22
C ASP A 14 27.05 26.75 42.43
N ARG A 15 26.12 25.86 42.83
CA ARG A 15 25.36 26.06 44.08
C ARG A 15 26.25 26.14 45.29
N LEU A 16 27.20 25.24 45.37
CA LEU A 16 28.12 25.18 46.54
C LEU A 16 28.93 26.46 46.66
N LYS A 17 29.49 26.97 45.56
CA LYS A 17 30.20 28.24 45.51
C LYS A 17 29.33 29.39 46.06
N VAL A 18 28.14 29.57 45.52
CA VAL A 18 27.25 30.63 45.90
C VAL A 18 26.80 30.51 47.35
N LEU A 19 26.52 29.31 47.84
CA LEU A 19 26.15 29.11 49.26
C LEU A 19 27.33 29.35 50.20
N HIS A 20 28.56 29.08 49.80
CA HIS A 20 29.74 29.47 50.58
C HIS A 20 29.95 30.97 50.64
N GLU A 21 29.67 31.73 49.56
CA GLU A 21 29.75 33.18 49.57
C GLU A 21 28.66 33.80 50.47
N VAL A 22 27.46 33.21 50.53
CA VAL A 22 26.42 33.61 51.50
C VAL A 22 26.87 33.35 52.94
N ARG A 23 27.52 32.19 53.19
CA ARG A 23 28.03 31.83 54.52
C ARG A 23 29.15 32.73 54.99
N LYS A 24 29.97 33.26 54.07
CA LYS A 24 31.03 34.23 54.35
C LYS A 24 30.50 35.67 54.52
N GLY A 25 29.23 35.90 54.22
CA GLY A 25 28.62 37.24 54.29
C GLY A 25 28.86 38.11 53.04
N HIS A 26 29.42 37.55 51.95
CA HIS A 26 29.69 38.32 50.74
C HIS A 26 28.45 38.42 49.82
N LEU A 27 27.44 37.57 50.00
CA LEU A 27 26.18 37.59 49.27
C LEU A 27 25.00 37.49 50.25
N THR A 28 23.91 38.22 49.97
CA THR A 28 22.66 38.04 50.70
C THR A 28 21.94 36.79 50.19
N GLN A 29 21.01 36.26 50.98
CA GLN A 29 20.18 35.12 50.55
C GLN A 29 19.32 35.44 49.31
N ARG A 30 18.92 36.68 49.18
CA ARG A 30 18.10 37.18 48.05
C ARG A 30 18.93 37.22 46.75
N GLU A 31 20.18 37.71 46.81
CA GLU A 31 21.10 37.74 45.65
C GLU A 31 21.48 36.34 45.25
N ALA A 32 21.78 35.44 46.20
CA ALA A 32 22.03 34.03 45.94
C ALA A 32 20.82 33.35 45.28
N GLY A 33 19.60 33.68 45.71
CA GLY A 33 18.37 33.21 45.10
C GLY A 33 18.25 33.66 43.63
N ALA A 34 18.52 34.95 43.38
CA ALA A 34 18.50 35.48 42.01
C ALA A 34 19.57 34.81 41.12
N GLN A 35 20.78 34.66 41.59
CA GLN A 35 21.90 34.06 40.87
C GLN A 35 21.66 32.58 40.52
N LEU A 36 21.11 31.80 41.49
CA LEU A 36 20.80 30.40 41.33
C LEU A 36 19.42 30.12 40.73
N LYS A 37 18.59 31.16 40.50
CA LYS A 37 17.19 31.06 40.09
C LYS A 37 16.38 30.20 41.09
N LEU A 38 16.58 30.44 42.34
CA LEU A 38 15.92 29.78 43.48
C LEU A 38 15.23 30.80 44.38
N THR A 39 14.24 30.36 45.14
CA THR A 39 13.60 31.23 46.15
C THR A 39 14.45 31.39 47.37
N ASP A 40 14.35 32.55 48.09
CA ASP A 40 15.06 32.82 49.34
C ASP A 40 14.78 31.75 50.41
N ARG A 41 13.55 31.25 50.45
CA ARG A 41 13.15 30.13 51.33
C ARG A 41 13.95 28.88 51.01
N TRP A 42 14.23 28.61 49.75
CA TRP A 42 15.01 27.46 49.36
C TRP A 42 16.49 27.65 49.71
N ILE A 43 17.04 28.83 49.54
CA ILE A 43 18.41 29.15 49.93
C ILE A 43 18.57 28.95 51.45
N ARG A 44 17.63 29.47 52.26
CA ARG A 44 17.64 29.22 53.70
C ARG A 44 17.64 27.73 54.05
N LYS A 45 16.81 26.96 53.40
CA LYS A 45 16.73 25.52 53.60
C LYS A 45 18.05 24.82 53.23
N LEU A 46 18.71 25.26 52.15
CA LEU A 46 20.03 24.70 51.72
C LEU A 46 21.12 25.06 52.73
N LEU A 47 21.13 26.29 53.26
CA LEU A 47 22.07 26.73 54.28
C LEU A 47 21.93 25.95 55.61
N LEU A 48 20.67 25.70 56.04
CA LEU A 48 20.40 24.84 57.18
C LEU A 48 20.92 23.43 56.97
N ARG A 49 20.63 22.81 55.83
CA ARG A 49 21.13 21.50 55.47
C ARG A 49 22.66 21.46 55.37
N MET A 50 23.27 22.58 54.97
CA MET A 50 24.71 22.69 54.85
C MET A 50 25.41 22.74 56.25
N LYS A 51 24.69 23.26 57.26
CA LYS A 51 25.17 23.16 58.67
C LYS A 51 25.14 21.73 59.19
N GLU A 52 24.16 20.92 58.76
CA GLU A 52 23.98 19.54 59.24
C GLU A 52 24.83 18.51 58.45
N HIS A 53 24.94 18.69 57.14
CA HIS A 53 25.48 17.70 56.23
C HIS A 53 26.69 18.19 55.41
N GLY A 54 27.20 19.39 55.71
CA GLY A 54 28.33 19.96 54.97
C GLY A 54 28.01 20.13 53.49
N ASP A 55 29.00 19.94 52.64
CA ASP A 55 28.90 20.13 51.19
C ASP A 55 27.97 19.10 50.49
N ARG A 56 27.66 17.99 51.16
CA ARG A 56 26.63 17.04 50.68
C ARG A 56 25.21 17.66 50.57
N ALA A 57 24.93 18.74 51.23
CA ALA A 57 23.65 19.41 51.27
C ALA A 57 23.15 19.84 49.87
N VAL A 58 24.07 20.12 48.92
CA VAL A 58 23.70 20.52 47.55
C VAL A 58 23.30 19.33 46.67
N VAL A 59 23.68 18.10 47.07
CA VAL A 59 23.30 16.90 46.32
C VAL A 59 21.86 16.55 46.59
N HIS A 60 21.11 16.29 45.51
CA HIS A 60 19.69 15.91 45.63
C HIS A 60 19.56 14.60 46.40
N GLY A 61 18.72 14.57 47.45
CA GLY A 61 18.57 13.43 48.35
C GLY A 61 18.13 12.11 47.70
N LEU A 62 17.55 12.18 46.47
CA LEU A 62 17.18 11.01 45.67
C LEU A 62 18.28 10.58 44.69
N ARG A 63 19.41 11.27 44.63
CA ARG A 63 20.51 10.86 43.75
C ARG A 63 21.05 9.50 44.20
N GLY A 64 21.12 8.56 43.23
CA GLY A 64 21.53 7.19 43.47
C GLY A 64 20.47 6.27 44.06
N ARG A 65 19.32 6.79 44.48
CA ARG A 65 18.20 5.95 44.92
C ARG A 65 17.36 5.48 43.74
N SER A 66 16.96 4.23 43.76
CA SER A 66 16.01 3.67 42.78
C SER A 66 14.67 4.40 42.93
N SER A 67 14.01 4.73 41.79
CA SER A 67 12.68 5.26 41.81
C SER A 67 11.71 4.29 42.48
N THR A 68 10.80 4.79 43.31
CA THR A 68 9.68 3.99 43.87
C THR A 68 8.76 3.39 42.82
N ARG A 69 8.76 3.95 41.60
CA ARG A 69 8.04 3.47 40.44
C ARG A 69 8.85 2.48 39.59
N ARG A 70 10.03 2.05 40.04
CA ARG A 70 10.88 1.09 39.32
C ARG A 70 10.15 -0.25 39.26
N ILE A 71 10.03 -0.80 38.08
CA ILE A 71 9.54 -2.17 37.86
C ILE A 71 10.60 -3.12 38.39
N SER A 72 10.17 -4.21 39.00
CA SER A 72 11.11 -5.19 39.62
C SER A 72 12.04 -5.83 38.59
N ASP A 73 13.27 -6.11 38.99
CA ASP A 73 14.28 -6.74 38.14
C ASP A 73 13.84 -8.15 37.66
N LYS A 74 12.98 -8.83 38.41
CA LYS A 74 12.39 -10.11 38.03
C LYS A 74 11.49 -9.96 36.78
N VAL A 75 10.66 -8.92 36.74
CA VAL A 75 9.80 -8.63 35.60
C VAL A 75 10.61 -8.21 34.38
N GLU A 76 11.65 -7.38 34.57
CA GLU A 76 12.57 -7.00 33.50
C GLU A 76 13.23 -8.22 32.86
N LYS A 77 13.86 -9.10 33.70
CA LYS A 77 14.53 -10.32 33.23
C LYS A 77 13.56 -11.21 32.44
N ARG A 78 12.35 -11.43 32.99
CA ARG A 78 11.34 -12.26 32.34
C ARG A 78 10.85 -11.64 31.01
N ALA A 79 10.61 -10.34 30.96
CA ALA A 79 10.20 -9.65 29.73
C ALA A 79 11.28 -9.73 28.64
N VAL A 80 12.55 -9.50 29.00
CA VAL A 80 13.69 -9.58 28.07
C VAL A 80 13.88 -11.01 27.55
N GLU A 81 13.73 -12.01 28.41
CA GLU A 81 13.82 -13.43 28.03
C GLU A 81 12.72 -13.82 27.04
N LEU A 82 11.47 -13.43 27.30
CA LEU A 82 10.33 -13.65 26.39
C LEU A 82 10.56 -12.98 25.04
N VAL A 83 11.04 -11.72 25.04
CA VAL A 83 11.35 -11.03 23.78
C VAL A 83 12.43 -11.78 23.01
N ARG A 84 13.50 -12.24 23.67
CA ARG A 84 14.58 -12.99 23.01
C ARG A 84 14.09 -14.29 22.39
N ARG A 85 13.24 -15.02 23.10
CA ARG A 85 12.76 -16.35 22.68
C ARG A 85 11.64 -16.29 21.64
N GLU A 86 10.67 -15.38 21.82
CA GLU A 86 9.43 -15.43 21.06
C GLU A 86 9.20 -14.22 20.15
N TYR A 87 9.86 -13.09 20.42
CA TYR A 87 9.63 -11.81 19.79
C TYR A 87 10.93 -11.13 19.32
N ALA A 88 11.92 -11.91 18.91
CA ALA A 88 13.28 -11.42 18.64
C ALA A 88 13.33 -10.33 17.55
N ASP A 89 12.44 -10.39 16.56
CA ASP A 89 12.33 -9.41 15.47
C ASP A 89 11.25 -8.34 15.69
N PHE A 90 10.59 -8.34 16.85
CA PHE A 90 9.56 -7.35 17.16
C PHE A 90 10.21 -6.04 17.60
N GLY A 91 9.65 -4.92 17.09
CA GLY A 91 9.99 -3.61 17.66
C GLY A 91 9.43 -3.45 19.09
N PRO A 92 10.01 -2.54 19.90
CA PRO A 92 9.61 -2.38 21.31
C PRO A 92 8.11 -2.12 21.51
N THR A 93 7.46 -1.43 20.57
CA THR A 93 6.02 -1.14 20.64
C THR A 93 5.19 -2.42 20.48
N LEU A 94 5.47 -3.18 19.44
CA LEU A 94 4.73 -4.42 19.17
C LEU A 94 5.04 -5.46 20.27
N ALA A 95 6.30 -5.57 20.69
CA ALA A 95 6.71 -6.47 21.77
C ALA A 95 6.01 -6.13 23.09
N SER A 96 5.84 -4.84 23.45
CA SER A 96 5.11 -4.46 24.68
C SER A 96 3.63 -4.85 24.63
N GLU A 97 2.99 -4.74 23.48
CA GLU A 97 1.60 -5.15 23.27
C GLU A 97 1.43 -6.67 23.43
N TYR A 98 2.34 -7.47 22.84
CA TYR A 98 2.29 -8.93 22.94
C TYR A 98 2.65 -9.44 24.35
N LEU A 99 3.57 -8.79 25.06
CA LEU A 99 3.88 -9.09 26.46
C LEU A 99 2.66 -8.87 27.37
N GLU A 100 1.90 -7.80 27.11
CA GLU A 100 0.68 -7.53 27.87
C GLU A 100 -0.43 -8.53 27.52
N GLN A 101 -0.69 -8.75 26.25
CA GLN A 101 -1.79 -9.60 25.80
C GLN A 101 -1.60 -11.10 26.12
N HIS A 102 -0.39 -11.61 25.97
CA HIS A 102 -0.14 -13.05 26.09
C HIS A 102 0.58 -13.47 27.38
N HIS A 103 1.20 -12.53 28.08
CA HIS A 103 2.00 -12.84 29.28
C HIS A 103 1.59 -12.02 30.51
N GLY A 104 0.63 -11.10 30.39
CA GLY A 104 0.18 -10.24 31.48
C GLY A 104 1.26 -9.28 32.00
N ILE A 105 2.28 -8.99 31.19
CA ILE A 105 3.38 -8.10 31.56
C ILE A 105 3.12 -6.71 30.97
N THR A 106 2.55 -5.82 31.77
CA THR A 106 2.30 -4.41 31.38
C THR A 106 3.55 -3.58 31.59
N VAL A 107 4.14 -3.13 30.50
CA VAL A 107 5.34 -2.28 30.49
C VAL A 107 5.26 -1.25 29.37
N SER A 108 5.67 0.00 29.66
CA SER A 108 5.68 1.04 28.64
C SER A 108 6.66 0.70 27.51
N ARG A 109 6.31 1.05 26.28
CA ARG A 109 7.17 0.86 25.09
C ARG A 109 8.59 1.41 25.30
N GLU A 110 8.70 2.55 25.98
CA GLU A 110 9.99 3.22 26.21
C GLU A 110 10.82 2.47 27.27
N THR A 111 10.19 1.95 28.31
CA THR A 111 10.86 1.10 29.30
C THR A 111 11.38 -0.18 28.65
N LEU A 112 10.52 -0.85 27.88
CA LEU A 112 10.91 -2.07 27.16
C LEU A 112 12.01 -1.77 26.14
N ARG A 113 11.93 -0.65 25.40
CA ARG A 113 12.99 -0.24 24.47
C ARG A 113 14.34 -0.10 25.15
N LYS A 114 14.39 0.50 26.34
CA LYS A 114 15.63 0.64 27.13
C LYS A 114 16.16 -0.74 27.57
N TRP A 115 15.27 -1.63 27.99
CA TRP A 115 15.67 -2.99 28.38
C TRP A 115 16.20 -3.78 27.19
N MET A 116 15.51 -3.74 26.06
CA MET A 116 15.95 -4.39 24.81
C MET A 116 17.29 -3.83 24.31
N MET A 117 17.53 -2.52 24.44
CA MET A 117 18.82 -1.92 24.07
C MET A 117 19.95 -2.40 24.99
N ARG A 118 19.74 -2.46 26.33
CA ARG A 118 20.70 -2.98 27.28
C ARG A 118 21.01 -4.45 27.02
N ALA A 119 20.02 -5.22 26.63
CA ALA A 119 20.17 -6.64 26.33
C ALA A 119 20.70 -6.93 24.92
N GLY A 120 21.00 -5.90 24.10
CA GLY A 120 21.49 -6.05 22.74
C GLY A 120 20.42 -6.51 21.73
N LEU A 121 19.15 -6.58 22.13
CA LEU A 121 18.03 -7.03 21.30
C LEU A 121 17.46 -5.94 20.37
N TRP A 122 17.78 -4.68 20.64
CA TRP A 122 17.30 -3.54 19.85
C TRP A 122 18.40 -2.50 19.68
N LYS A 123 18.57 -2.03 18.45
CA LYS A 123 19.49 -0.93 18.11
C LYS A 123 18.69 0.27 17.62
N ARG A 124 19.05 1.47 18.06
CA ARG A 124 18.45 2.70 17.55
C ARG A 124 18.77 2.84 16.06
N LYS A 125 17.76 2.90 15.21
CA LYS A 125 17.95 3.23 13.79
C LYS A 125 18.54 4.65 13.73
N LYS A 126 19.63 4.85 12.98
CA LYS A 126 20.10 6.21 12.66
C LYS A 126 18.98 6.92 11.91
N GLN A 127 18.56 8.09 12.39
CA GLN A 127 17.67 8.93 11.62
C GLN A 127 18.41 9.37 10.36
N ARG A 128 17.94 8.93 9.19
CA ARG A 128 18.32 9.58 7.94
C ARG A 128 17.64 10.95 7.94
N LEU A 129 18.36 11.99 7.50
CA LEU A 129 17.73 13.25 7.15
C LEU A 129 16.65 12.91 6.11
N GLN A 130 15.40 12.99 6.52
CA GLN A 130 14.30 12.87 5.59
C GLN A 130 14.19 14.20 4.87
N GLU A 131 14.06 14.15 3.56
CA GLU A 131 13.64 15.31 2.78
C GLU A 131 12.37 15.88 3.41
N ILE A 132 12.28 17.19 3.53
CA ILE A 132 11.11 17.87 4.09
C ILE A 132 9.99 17.73 3.06
N HIS A 133 9.15 16.72 3.25
CA HIS A 133 7.97 16.56 2.41
C HIS A 133 6.86 17.51 2.88
N VAL A 134 6.29 18.25 1.93
CA VAL A 134 5.09 19.04 2.22
C VAL A 134 3.93 18.08 2.47
N TRP A 135 3.44 18.06 3.69
CA TRP A 135 2.33 17.20 4.10
C TRP A 135 1.04 17.69 3.43
N ARG A 136 0.42 16.86 2.60
CA ARG A 136 -0.92 17.11 2.11
C ARG A 136 -1.92 16.99 3.29
N LYS A 137 -2.76 18.01 3.48
CA LYS A 137 -3.85 17.97 4.48
C LYS A 137 -4.77 16.79 4.15
N ARG A 138 -5.34 16.18 5.20
CA ARG A 138 -6.40 15.18 5.05
C ARG A 138 -7.62 15.81 4.41
N ARG A 139 -8.43 15.01 3.72
CA ARG A 139 -9.79 15.40 3.38
C ARG A 139 -10.60 15.61 4.66
N SER A 140 -11.65 16.41 4.55
CA SER A 140 -12.43 16.80 5.73
C SER A 140 -13.36 15.71 6.21
N CYS A 141 -13.99 14.99 5.28
CA CYS A 141 -15.07 14.07 5.59
C CYS A 141 -14.72 12.62 5.25
N PHE A 142 -15.25 11.69 6.06
CA PHE A 142 -15.17 10.26 5.76
C PHE A 142 -15.86 9.95 4.43
N GLY A 143 -15.20 9.17 3.56
CA GLY A 143 -15.73 8.80 2.24
C GLY A 143 -15.54 9.84 1.14
N GLU A 144 -14.93 10.99 1.44
CA GLU A 144 -14.62 12.01 0.43
C GLU A 144 -13.53 11.53 -0.55
N LEU A 145 -12.48 10.88 -0.04
CA LEU A 145 -11.39 10.33 -0.84
C LEU A 145 -10.90 9.02 -0.24
N VAL A 146 -10.87 7.98 -1.04
CA VAL A 146 -10.34 6.68 -0.65
C VAL A 146 -9.08 6.36 -1.47
N GLN A 147 -7.95 6.17 -0.79
CA GLN A 147 -6.71 5.73 -1.40
C GLN A 147 -6.77 4.21 -1.59
N TRP A 148 -6.45 3.75 -2.77
CA TRP A 148 -6.53 2.35 -3.16
C TRP A 148 -5.24 1.91 -3.83
N ASP A 149 -4.67 0.79 -3.35
CA ASP A 149 -3.38 0.29 -3.81
C ASP A 149 -3.20 -1.19 -3.46
N THR A 150 -2.19 -1.81 -4.08
CA THR A 150 -1.80 -3.20 -3.83
C THR A 150 -0.36 -3.27 -3.34
N SER A 151 -0.11 -4.05 -2.31
CA SER A 151 1.23 -4.31 -1.80
C SER A 151 1.67 -5.74 -2.11
N GLU A 152 2.76 -5.84 -2.85
CA GLU A 152 3.52 -7.07 -3.00
C GLU A 152 4.54 -7.17 -1.87
N HIS A 153 4.45 -8.23 -1.08
CA HIS A 153 5.37 -8.48 0.02
C HIS A 153 5.41 -9.98 0.36
N ASN A 154 6.44 -10.42 1.07
CA ASN A 154 6.51 -11.81 1.56
C ASN A 154 5.62 -11.99 2.82
N TRP A 155 4.31 -11.88 2.65
CA TRP A 155 3.33 -11.88 3.73
C TRP A 155 3.36 -13.14 4.58
N LEU A 156 3.64 -14.26 3.98
CA LEU A 156 3.69 -15.57 4.65
C LEU A 156 5.12 -16.03 4.98
N GLU A 157 6.15 -15.24 4.67
CA GLU A 157 7.56 -15.55 4.98
C GLU A 157 7.99 -16.96 4.52
N GLY A 158 7.53 -17.39 3.35
CA GLY A 158 7.81 -18.73 2.79
C GLY A 158 6.99 -19.87 3.41
N ARG A 159 6.06 -19.59 4.34
CA ARG A 159 5.17 -20.62 4.93
C ARG A 159 4.04 -21.06 4.01
N GLY A 160 3.83 -20.35 2.90
CA GLY A 160 2.76 -20.60 1.95
C GLY A 160 3.04 -19.92 0.60
N PRO A 161 2.05 -19.90 -0.32
CA PRO A 161 2.20 -19.27 -1.63
C PRO A 161 2.41 -17.76 -1.50
N LYS A 162 2.94 -17.15 -2.55
CA LYS A 162 3.00 -15.69 -2.67
C LYS A 162 1.59 -15.14 -2.79
N ILE A 163 1.26 -14.17 -1.97
CA ILE A 163 -0.03 -13.48 -1.97
C ILE A 163 0.18 -11.96 -1.97
N TYR A 164 -0.82 -11.23 -2.44
CA TYR A 164 -0.84 -9.78 -2.56
C TYR A 164 -1.86 -9.21 -1.58
N LEU A 165 -1.54 -8.10 -0.94
CA LEU A 165 -2.50 -7.38 -0.10
C LEU A 165 -3.05 -6.19 -0.86
N ILE A 166 -4.32 -6.25 -1.24
CA ILE A 166 -5.05 -5.15 -1.85
C ILE A 166 -5.75 -4.39 -0.72
N ALA A 167 -5.63 -3.07 -0.69
CA ALA A 167 -6.18 -2.25 0.39
C ALA A 167 -6.83 -0.97 -0.12
N MET A 168 -7.85 -0.54 0.60
CA MET A 168 -8.53 0.74 0.47
C MET A 168 -8.47 1.45 1.82
N VAL A 169 -8.01 2.69 1.84
CA VAL A 169 -7.83 3.49 3.06
C VAL A 169 -8.43 4.87 2.86
N ASP A 170 -9.37 5.24 3.69
CA ASP A 170 -9.96 6.57 3.67
C ASP A 170 -8.95 7.65 4.10
N ASP A 171 -8.87 8.73 3.33
CA ASP A 171 -7.89 9.80 3.55
C ASP A 171 -8.19 10.62 4.80
N ALA A 172 -9.45 10.86 5.12
CA ALA A 172 -9.85 11.65 6.27
C ALA A 172 -9.59 10.91 7.59
N THR A 173 -10.00 9.66 7.69
CA THR A 173 -10.03 8.90 8.93
C THR A 173 -8.90 7.89 9.08
N SER A 174 -8.24 7.47 7.98
CA SER A 174 -7.37 6.29 7.90
C SER A 174 -8.09 4.97 8.15
N ARG A 175 -9.44 4.94 8.13
CA ARG A 175 -10.19 3.68 8.18
C ARG A 175 -9.83 2.83 6.96
N GLY A 176 -9.51 1.57 7.18
CA GLY A 176 -9.03 0.67 6.15
C GLY A 176 -9.92 -0.55 5.94
N LEU A 177 -9.96 -1.01 4.71
CA LEU A 177 -10.46 -2.31 4.29
C LEU A 177 -9.42 -2.94 3.38
N ALA A 178 -9.18 -4.24 3.52
CA ALA A 178 -8.17 -4.93 2.72
C ALA A 178 -8.55 -6.39 2.52
N ARG A 179 -7.95 -7.02 1.52
CA ARG A 179 -8.03 -8.47 1.31
C ARG A 179 -6.75 -9.01 0.70
N PHE A 180 -6.42 -10.24 1.02
CA PHE A 180 -5.38 -10.98 0.32
C PHE A 180 -5.93 -11.63 -0.95
N ALA A 181 -5.10 -11.67 -1.99
CA ALA A 181 -5.37 -12.31 -3.26
C ALA A 181 -4.14 -13.08 -3.76
N GLU A 182 -4.33 -14.08 -4.62
CA GLU A 182 -3.21 -14.79 -5.26
C GLU A 182 -2.51 -13.91 -6.30
N HIS A 183 -3.27 -13.03 -6.95
CA HIS A 183 -2.77 -12.11 -7.97
C HIS A 183 -3.42 -10.75 -7.81
N ASP A 184 -2.71 -9.70 -8.18
CA ASP A 184 -3.28 -8.36 -8.33
C ASP A 184 -4.06 -8.30 -9.65
N SER A 185 -5.31 -8.73 -9.61
CA SER A 185 -6.19 -8.81 -10.77
C SER A 185 -7.37 -7.84 -10.66
N THR A 186 -7.92 -7.47 -11.81
CA THR A 186 -9.15 -6.65 -11.89
C THR A 186 -10.27 -7.25 -11.05
N ALA A 187 -10.47 -8.57 -11.09
CA ALA A 187 -11.54 -9.25 -10.35
C ALA A 187 -11.35 -9.12 -8.82
N GLU A 188 -10.12 -9.30 -8.32
CA GLU A 188 -9.86 -9.17 -6.88
C GLU A 188 -9.99 -7.74 -6.38
N ASN A 189 -9.57 -6.78 -7.19
CA ASN A 189 -9.78 -5.36 -6.92
C ASN A 189 -11.28 -5.00 -6.93
N MET A 190 -12.06 -5.54 -7.85
CA MET A 190 -13.52 -5.37 -7.87
C MET A 190 -14.20 -6.01 -6.66
N ARG A 191 -13.72 -7.17 -6.17
CA ARG A 191 -14.23 -7.78 -4.93
C ARG A 191 -13.99 -6.91 -3.71
N LEU A 192 -12.83 -6.27 -3.61
CA LEU A 192 -12.55 -5.34 -2.52
C LEU A 192 -13.43 -4.09 -2.62
N LEU A 193 -13.59 -3.53 -3.82
CA LEU A 193 -14.49 -2.40 -4.06
C LEU A 193 -15.94 -2.76 -3.70
N TRP A 194 -16.40 -3.96 -4.08
CA TRP A 194 -17.72 -4.45 -3.71
C TRP A 194 -17.93 -4.45 -2.19
N ALA A 195 -16.97 -5.03 -1.45
CA ALA A 195 -17.05 -5.08 0.02
C ALA A 195 -17.04 -3.67 0.66
N TRP A 196 -16.31 -2.71 0.07
CA TRP A 196 -16.35 -1.32 0.50
C TRP A 196 -17.72 -0.69 0.28
N LEU A 197 -18.27 -0.86 -0.93
CA LEU A 197 -19.56 -0.30 -1.33
C LEU A 197 -20.73 -0.83 -0.49
N GLU A 198 -20.73 -2.12 -0.16
CA GLU A 198 -21.75 -2.72 0.73
C GLU A 198 -21.64 -2.19 2.15
N ARG A 199 -20.42 -1.97 2.64
CA ARG A 199 -20.19 -1.54 4.03
C ARG A 199 -20.41 -0.05 4.26
N HIS A 200 -20.05 0.79 3.31
CA HIS A 200 -20.01 2.23 3.47
C HIS A 200 -20.82 3.00 2.44
N GLY A 201 -21.15 2.40 1.30
CA GLY A 201 -21.70 3.10 0.16
C GLY A 201 -20.60 3.60 -0.79
N ARG A 202 -21.00 4.47 -1.73
CA ARG A 202 -20.13 4.98 -2.79
C ARG A 202 -19.31 6.16 -2.29
N MET A 203 -17.99 6.04 -2.26
CA MET A 203 -17.09 7.17 -2.01
C MET A 203 -17.25 8.25 -3.07
N VAL A 204 -16.85 9.48 -2.75
CA VAL A 204 -16.89 10.58 -3.73
C VAL A 204 -15.81 10.37 -4.78
N GLU A 205 -14.57 10.10 -4.35
CA GLU A 205 -13.41 9.92 -5.23
C GLU A 205 -12.54 8.73 -4.79
N ALA A 206 -12.06 7.95 -5.76
CA ALA A 206 -11.01 6.94 -5.59
C ALA A 206 -9.66 7.51 -6.05
N TYR A 207 -8.63 7.31 -5.25
CA TYR A 207 -7.27 7.76 -5.53
C TYR A 207 -6.33 6.57 -5.69
N THR A 208 -5.85 6.33 -6.91
CA THR A 208 -5.01 5.17 -7.24
C THR A 208 -3.71 5.61 -7.91
N ASP A 209 -2.78 4.68 -8.09
CA ASP A 209 -1.67 4.88 -9.02
C ASP A 209 -2.14 4.78 -10.48
N ARG A 210 -1.17 4.91 -11.39
CA ARG A 210 -1.39 4.74 -12.84
C ARG A 210 -1.11 3.31 -13.30
N ALA A 211 -1.25 2.32 -12.41
CA ALA A 211 -1.10 0.92 -12.82
C ALA A 211 -2.08 0.57 -13.95
N GLY A 212 -1.72 -0.39 -14.77
CA GLY A 212 -2.53 -0.80 -15.93
C GLY A 212 -3.95 -1.29 -15.62
N LEU A 213 -4.24 -1.53 -14.33
CA LEU A 213 -5.61 -1.83 -13.88
C LEU A 213 -6.52 -0.59 -13.89
N PHE A 214 -5.95 0.60 -13.69
CA PHE A 214 -6.69 1.87 -13.57
C PHE A 214 -6.53 2.75 -14.79
N GLU A 215 -5.36 2.80 -15.41
CA GLU A 215 -5.06 3.61 -16.60
C GLU A 215 -4.63 2.70 -17.75
N THR A 216 -5.05 3.00 -18.97
CA THR A 216 -4.68 2.24 -20.16
C THR A 216 -4.12 3.16 -21.24
N ASN A 217 -2.99 2.74 -21.81
CA ASN A 217 -2.37 3.40 -22.97
C ASN A 217 -2.68 2.68 -24.27
N ARG A 218 -3.67 1.74 -24.27
CA ARG A 218 -4.05 1.04 -25.50
C ARG A 218 -4.57 2.02 -26.54
N PRO A 219 -4.31 1.79 -27.83
CA PRO A 219 -4.91 2.62 -28.87
C PRO A 219 -6.44 2.53 -28.84
N HIS A 220 -7.09 3.60 -29.23
CA HIS A 220 -8.54 3.66 -29.36
C HIS A 220 -9.04 2.56 -30.30
N GLN A 221 -10.08 1.85 -29.91
CA GLN A 221 -10.81 0.98 -30.82
C GLN A 221 -11.65 1.85 -31.78
N ARG A 222 -11.93 1.33 -32.99
CA ARG A 222 -12.68 2.08 -34.01
C ARG A 222 -14.03 2.61 -33.51
N ASP A 223 -14.72 1.82 -32.69
CA ASP A 223 -16.01 2.23 -32.13
C ASP A 223 -15.86 3.30 -31.04
N GLU A 224 -14.80 3.28 -30.26
CA GLU A 224 -14.47 4.34 -29.27
C GLU A 224 -14.13 5.65 -29.98
N GLN A 225 -13.36 5.58 -31.09
CA GLN A 225 -13.06 6.74 -31.93
C GLN A 225 -14.32 7.38 -32.53
N ARG A 226 -15.25 6.56 -33.03
CA ARG A 226 -16.52 7.04 -33.57
C ARG A 226 -17.42 7.69 -32.53
N GLN A 227 -17.33 7.23 -31.27
CA GLN A 227 -18.13 7.75 -30.15
C GLN A 227 -17.39 8.84 -29.35
N GLY A 228 -16.16 9.21 -29.74
CA GLY A 228 -15.34 10.19 -29.00
C GLY A 228 -14.98 9.75 -27.57
N LYS A 229 -15.01 8.44 -27.29
CA LYS A 229 -14.72 7.89 -25.98
C LYS A 229 -13.25 7.58 -25.85
N LEU A 230 -12.65 7.96 -24.71
CA LEU A 230 -11.29 7.57 -24.36
C LEU A 230 -11.24 6.07 -24.01
N PRO A 231 -10.12 5.38 -24.30
CA PRO A 231 -9.91 4.02 -23.81
C PRO A 231 -10.04 3.96 -22.30
N GLU A 232 -10.83 3.02 -21.82
CA GLU A 232 -11.14 2.88 -20.40
C GLU A 232 -10.80 1.46 -19.92
N THR A 233 -10.28 1.36 -18.69
CA THR A 233 -10.08 0.06 -18.04
C THR A 233 -11.40 -0.46 -17.47
N GLN A 234 -11.43 -1.75 -17.12
CA GLN A 234 -12.61 -2.34 -16.49
C GLN A 234 -12.96 -1.68 -15.15
N ILE A 235 -11.93 -1.32 -14.35
CA ILE A 235 -12.14 -0.61 -13.08
C ILE A 235 -12.59 0.83 -13.34
N GLY A 236 -11.96 1.54 -14.29
CA GLY A 236 -12.37 2.89 -14.69
C GLY A 236 -13.84 2.93 -15.10
N ARG A 237 -14.28 1.97 -15.96
CA ARG A 237 -15.67 1.81 -16.35
C ARG A 237 -16.58 1.59 -15.13
N ALA A 238 -16.19 0.70 -14.22
CA ALA A 238 -16.97 0.40 -13.01
C ALA A 238 -17.12 1.64 -12.12
N LEU A 239 -16.06 2.39 -11.89
CA LEU A 239 -16.10 3.64 -11.13
C LEU A 239 -17.04 4.67 -11.78
N ARG A 240 -16.96 4.84 -13.10
CA ARG A 240 -17.83 5.74 -13.86
C ARG A 240 -19.30 5.31 -13.79
N GLU A 241 -19.61 4.03 -13.97
CA GLU A 241 -20.99 3.50 -13.87
C GLU A 241 -21.57 3.68 -12.47
N LEU A 242 -20.73 3.59 -11.44
CA LEU A 242 -21.10 3.83 -10.04
C LEU A 242 -21.11 5.33 -9.69
N GLY A 243 -20.72 6.20 -10.60
CA GLY A 243 -20.62 7.64 -10.35
C GLY A 243 -19.57 8.00 -9.30
N ILE A 244 -18.48 7.25 -9.21
CA ILE A 244 -17.34 7.51 -8.34
C ILE A 244 -16.27 8.24 -9.15
N GLY A 245 -15.80 9.39 -8.65
CA GLY A 245 -14.69 10.11 -9.25
C GLY A 245 -13.39 9.30 -9.17
N TRP A 246 -12.51 9.45 -10.15
CA TRP A 246 -11.21 8.80 -10.15
C TRP A 246 -10.09 9.82 -10.31
N ILE A 247 -9.09 9.74 -9.44
CA ILE A 247 -7.91 10.59 -9.45
C ILE A 247 -6.67 9.70 -9.57
N ALA A 248 -5.93 9.85 -10.67
CA ALA A 248 -4.64 9.21 -10.85
C ALA A 248 -3.55 9.95 -10.06
N ALA A 249 -2.82 9.23 -9.21
CA ALA A 249 -1.69 9.78 -8.46
C ALA A 249 -0.58 10.25 -9.41
N ARG A 250 -0.20 11.53 -9.30
CA ARG A 250 0.91 12.12 -10.07
C ARG A 250 2.25 11.99 -9.35
N SER A 251 2.23 11.69 -8.04
CA SER A 251 3.45 11.55 -7.23
C SER A 251 3.24 10.54 -6.11
N PRO A 252 4.29 9.81 -5.69
CA PRO A 252 4.24 8.89 -4.55
C PRO A 252 3.78 9.57 -3.25
N GLN A 253 4.22 10.83 -3.01
CA GLN A 253 3.90 11.57 -1.77
C GLN A 253 2.40 11.76 -1.56
N ALA A 254 1.61 11.69 -2.61
CA ALA A 254 0.16 11.85 -2.53
C ALA A 254 -0.57 10.64 -1.93
N LYS A 255 0.10 9.47 -1.82
CA LYS A 255 -0.44 8.20 -1.29
C LYS A 255 -0.05 7.91 0.18
N GLY A 256 0.45 8.87 0.92
CA GLY A 256 1.06 8.66 2.25
C GLY A 256 0.18 7.97 3.31
N ARG A 257 -1.16 7.84 3.11
CA ARG A 257 -2.03 7.11 4.05
C ARG A 257 -1.96 5.62 3.80
N ILE A 258 -2.10 5.21 2.54
CA ILE A 258 -2.04 3.80 2.20
C ILE A 258 -0.61 3.24 2.32
N GLU A 259 0.41 4.04 2.02
CA GLU A 259 1.81 3.67 2.26
C GLU A 259 2.04 3.37 3.74
N ARG A 260 1.57 4.22 4.65
CA ARG A 260 1.65 3.98 6.09
C ARG A 260 0.85 2.76 6.53
N PHE A 261 -0.30 2.50 5.90
CA PHE A 261 -1.05 1.27 6.14
C PHE A 261 -0.20 0.05 5.79
N PHE A 262 0.42 0.03 4.62
CA PHE A 262 1.27 -1.08 4.20
C PHE A 262 2.53 -1.23 5.05
N GLU A 263 3.24 -0.15 5.36
CA GLU A 263 4.40 -0.21 6.27
C GLU A 263 4.03 -0.84 7.63
N THR A 264 2.89 -0.42 8.18
CA THR A 264 2.42 -0.97 9.45
C THR A 264 1.96 -2.41 9.30
N ALA A 265 1.31 -2.78 8.20
CA ALA A 265 0.91 -4.14 7.90
C ALA A 265 2.14 -5.05 7.71
N GLN A 266 3.15 -4.62 6.99
CA GLN A 266 4.41 -5.36 6.81
C GLN A 266 5.12 -5.63 8.14
N ASP A 267 5.05 -4.70 9.09
CA ASP A 267 5.61 -4.95 10.44
C ASP A 267 4.68 -5.81 11.30
N ARG A 268 3.38 -5.50 11.39
CA ARG A 268 2.46 -6.11 12.35
C ARG A 268 1.72 -7.33 11.82
N LEU A 269 1.16 -7.23 10.60
CA LEU A 269 0.34 -8.29 10.03
C LEU A 269 1.19 -9.52 9.70
N VAL A 270 2.38 -9.37 9.12
CA VAL A 270 3.31 -10.48 8.85
C VAL A 270 3.62 -11.27 10.12
N LYS A 271 3.96 -10.56 11.20
CA LYS A 271 4.26 -11.18 12.50
C LYS A 271 3.03 -11.82 13.14
N GLY A 272 1.86 -11.19 13.00
CA GLY A 272 0.60 -11.75 13.45
C GLY A 272 0.23 -13.04 12.73
N LEU A 273 0.33 -13.07 11.39
CA LEU A 273 0.11 -14.26 10.57
C LEU A 273 1.07 -15.40 10.95
N ARG A 274 2.33 -15.07 11.25
CA ARG A 274 3.33 -16.04 11.71
C ARG A 274 2.94 -16.62 13.07
N LYS A 275 2.59 -15.80 14.03
CA LYS A 275 2.19 -16.23 15.38
C LYS A 275 0.90 -17.08 15.35
N ALA A 276 -0.03 -16.76 14.48
CA ALA A 276 -1.25 -17.54 14.27
C ALA A 276 -1.03 -18.81 13.41
N GLY A 277 0.19 -19.08 12.95
CA GLY A 277 0.51 -20.26 12.14
C GLY A 277 -0.15 -20.29 10.76
N VAL A 278 -0.52 -19.13 10.22
CA VAL A 278 -1.22 -18.99 8.93
C VAL A 278 -0.31 -19.39 7.76
N ARG A 279 -0.82 -20.23 6.84
CA ARG A 279 -0.07 -20.78 5.70
C ARG A 279 -0.76 -20.65 4.35
N GLY A 280 -1.99 -20.18 4.28
CA GLY A 280 -2.74 -20.14 3.02
C GLY A 280 -3.60 -18.87 2.90
N LEU A 281 -4.09 -18.60 1.69
CA LEU A 281 -4.85 -17.42 1.33
C LEU A 281 -6.13 -17.25 2.18
N GLU A 282 -6.94 -18.31 2.28
CA GLU A 282 -8.19 -18.24 3.05
C GLU A 282 -7.97 -17.99 4.55
N ALA A 283 -6.96 -18.68 5.12
CA ALA A 283 -6.60 -18.47 6.52
C ALA A 283 -6.03 -17.06 6.74
N ALA A 284 -5.28 -16.51 5.77
CA ALA A 284 -4.78 -15.15 5.81
C ALA A 284 -5.92 -14.12 5.78
N ASN A 285 -6.92 -14.32 4.91
CA ASN A 285 -8.11 -13.46 4.86
C ASN A 285 -8.93 -13.56 6.16
N ARG A 286 -9.16 -14.75 6.71
CA ARG A 286 -9.83 -14.88 8.00
C ARG A 286 -9.10 -14.13 9.13
N TYR A 287 -7.77 -14.26 9.19
CA TYR A 287 -6.98 -13.53 10.18
C TYR A 287 -7.04 -12.00 9.97
N LEU A 288 -6.98 -11.57 8.71
CA LEU A 288 -7.09 -10.17 8.32
C LEU A 288 -8.42 -9.57 8.80
N ASP A 289 -9.54 -10.25 8.51
CA ASP A 289 -10.89 -9.77 8.82
C ASP A 289 -11.22 -9.83 10.31
N GLN A 290 -10.81 -10.90 11.01
CA GLN A 290 -11.19 -11.13 12.39
C GLN A 290 -10.25 -10.44 13.40
N HIS A 291 -8.99 -10.22 13.06
CA HIS A 291 -8.00 -9.73 14.01
C HIS A 291 -7.34 -8.42 13.56
N TYR A 292 -6.80 -8.37 12.34
CA TYR A 292 -5.96 -7.23 11.95
C TYR A 292 -6.78 -5.97 11.61
N LEU A 293 -7.80 -6.07 10.78
CA LEU A 293 -8.62 -4.92 10.38
C LEU A 293 -9.41 -4.30 11.55
N PRO A 294 -10.01 -5.09 12.47
CA PRO A 294 -10.59 -4.52 13.68
C PRO A 294 -9.57 -3.76 14.52
N LEU A 295 -8.40 -4.37 14.76
CA LEU A 295 -7.30 -3.72 15.51
C LEU A 295 -6.81 -2.44 14.82
N TRP A 296 -6.66 -2.48 13.48
CA TRP A 296 -6.28 -1.31 12.70
C TRP A 296 -7.32 -0.19 12.85
N ASN A 297 -8.57 -0.50 12.62
CA ASN A 297 -9.66 0.48 12.64
C ASN A 297 -9.95 1.04 14.05
N GLU A 298 -9.58 0.32 15.11
CA GLU A 298 -9.63 0.83 16.48
C GLU A 298 -8.46 1.77 16.79
N ARG A 299 -7.22 1.37 16.45
CA ARG A 299 -6.00 2.03 16.93
C ARG A 299 -5.46 3.13 16.04
N PHE A 300 -5.67 3.03 14.72
CA PHE A 300 -5.03 3.91 13.73
C PHE A 300 -6.00 4.85 13.03
N THR A 301 -7.29 4.72 13.26
CA THR A 301 -8.28 5.71 12.83
C THR A 301 -8.16 6.99 13.64
N VAL A 302 -8.48 8.08 12.95
CA VAL A 302 -8.57 9.41 13.56
C VAL A 302 -9.95 10.00 13.28
N THR A 303 -10.42 10.86 14.16
CA THR A 303 -11.65 11.63 13.96
C THR A 303 -11.45 12.56 12.75
N PRO A 304 -12.34 12.57 11.76
CA PRO A 304 -12.28 13.48 10.62
C PRO A 304 -12.55 14.92 11.10
N ALA A 305 -12.14 15.91 10.30
CA ALA A 305 -12.37 17.32 10.62
C ALA A 305 -13.84 17.74 10.45
N GLY A 306 -14.56 17.07 9.54
CA GLY A 306 -15.99 17.26 9.30
C GLY A 306 -16.79 16.07 9.80
N ASP A 307 -17.95 16.33 10.38
CA ASP A 307 -18.81 15.31 10.99
C ASP A 307 -19.69 14.55 9.96
N VAL A 308 -19.68 15.00 8.70
CA VAL A 308 -20.53 14.44 7.64
C VAL A 308 -19.84 13.20 7.04
N ASP A 309 -20.60 12.13 6.92
CA ASP A 309 -20.20 11.00 6.05
C ASP A 309 -20.51 11.37 4.59
N ALA A 310 -19.47 11.48 3.78
CA ALA A 310 -19.58 11.88 2.37
C ALA A 310 -19.94 10.71 1.44
N HIS A 311 -20.04 9.49 1.94
CA HIS A 311 -20.47 8.35 1.14
C HIS A 311 -21.91 8.58 0.62
N ARG A 312 -22.13 8.18 -0.61
CA ARG A 312 -23.44 8.26 -1.25
C ARG A 312 -24.08 6.86 -1.23
N PRO A 313 -25.37 6.75 -0.91
CA PRO A 313 -26.03 5.45 -0.85
C PRO A 313 -26.09 4.78 -2.24
N LEU A 314 -26.15 3.46 -2.23
CA LEU A 314 -26.44 2.68 -3.42
C LEU A 314 -27.93 2.81 -3.74
N GLY A 315 -28.27 3.41 -4.91
CA GLY A 315 -29.63 3.45 -5.41
C GLY A 315 -29.96 2.22 -6.25
N LYS A 316 -31.23 2.04 -6.58
CA LYS A 316 -31.74 0.90 -7.38
C LYS A 316 -31.08 0.78 -8.77
N GLN A 317 -30.58 1.89 -9.32
CA GLN A 317 -29.86 1.94 -10.58
C GLN A 317 -28.44 1.35 -10.52
N HIS A 318 -27.87 1.24 -9.32
CA HIS A 318 -26.50 0.75 -9.14
C HIS A 318 -26.51 -0.78 -8.97
N ARG A 319 -26.47 -1.49 -10.10
CA ARG A 319 -26.38 -2.97 -10.10
C ARG A 319 -24.94 -3.39 -9.92
N LEU A 320 -24.53 -3.66 -8.67
CA LEU A 320 -23.13 -4.00 -8.36
C LEU A 320 -22.61 -5.17 -9.16
N ALA A 321 -23.40 -6.23 -9.34
CA ALA A 321 -23.00 -7.40 -10.11
C ALA A 321 -22.66 -7.05 -11.57
N SER A 322 -23.41 -6.12 -12.18
CA SER A 322 -23.20 -5.67 -13.56
C SER A 322 -22.04 -4.67 -13.65
N SER A 323 -22.00 -3.68 -12.73
CA SER A 323 -20.93 -2.67 -12.72
C SER A 323 -19.58 -3.26 -12.38
N LEU A 324 -19.53 -4.22 -11.45
CA LEU A 324 -18.30 -4.90 -11.00
C LEU A 324 -18.09 -6.24 -11.72
N SER A 325 -18.33 -6.27 -13.02
CA SER A 325 -18.11 -7.41 -13.91
C SER A 325 -17.03 -7.08 -14.95
N HIS A 326 -16.47 -8.09 -15.59
CA HIS A 326 -15.68 -7.88 -16.80
C HIS A 326 -16.60 -7.71 -17.99
N VAL A 327 -16.56 -6.56 -18.65
CA VAL A 327 -17.49 -6.18 -19.73
C VAL A 327 -16.75 -6.10 -21.05
N GLU A 328 -17.32 -6.76 -22.06
CA GLU A 328 -16.87 -6.65 -23.45
C GLU A 328 -18.05 -6.43 -24.38
N THR A 329 -17.82 -5.70 -25.45
CA THR A 329 -18.77 -5.62 -26.56
C THR A 329 -18.47 -6.70 -27.58
N ARG A 330 -19.45 -7.50 -27.95
CA ARG A 330 -19.36 -8.54 -28.98
C ARG A 330 -20.44 -8.33 -30.02
N VAL A 331 -20.19 -8.84 -31.21
CA VAL A 331 -21.17 -8.82 -32.32
C VAL A 331 -21.77 -10.20 -32.49
N ILE A 332 -23.08 -10.28 -32.60
CA ILE A 332 -23.78 -11.56 -32.88
C ILE A 332 -23.56 -11.92 -34.34
N GLY A 333 -23.12 -13.17 -34.58
CA GLY A 333 -22.90 -13.75 -35.91
C GLY A 333 -24.21 -13.99 -36.69
N HIS A 334 -24.08 -14.33 -37.96
CA HIS A 334 -25.22 -14.67 -38.82
C HIS A 334 -25.98 -15.93 -38.33
N ASP A 335 -25.30 -16.79 -37.62
CA ASP A 335 -25.78 -18.02 -37.00
C ASP A 335 -26.31 -17.82 -35.57
N TYR A 336 -26.49 -16.57 -35.14
CA TYR A 336 -26.88 -16.19 -33.77
C TYR A 336 -25.94 -16.70 -32.70
N THR A 337 -24.65 -16.81 -33.02
CA THR A 337 -23.61 -17.11 -32.04
C THR A 337 -22.78 -15.87 -31.70
N LEU A 338 -22.12 -15.93 -30.56
CA LEU A 338 -21.12 -14.95 -30.16
C LEU A 338 -19.92 -15.66 -29.53
N ARG A 339 -18.72 -15.12 -29.75
CA ARG A 339 -17.49 -15.62 -29.13
C ARG A 339 -17.15 -14.75 -27.92
N TYR A 340 -16.92 -15.43 -26.79
CA TYR A 340 -16.39 -14.79 -25.58
C TYR A 340 -15.35 -15.69 -24.94
N GLY A 341 -14.18 -15.11 -24.59
CA GLY A 341 -13.04 -15.92 -24.20
C GLY A 341 -12.66 -16.91 -25.32
N ARG A 342 -12.55 -18.19 -24.97
CA ARG A 342 -12.27 -19.27 -25.94
C ARG A 342 -13.52 -20.05 -26.32
N HIS A 343 -14.69 -19.60 -25.89
CA HIS A 343 -15.95 -20.33 -26.04
C HIS A 343 -16.87 -19.67 -27.06
N LEU A 344 -17.70 -20.50 -27.69
CA LEU A 344 -18.78 -20.10 -28.58
C LEU A 344 -20.09 -20.24 -27.83
N TYR A 345 -20.94 -19.23 -27.87
CA TYR A 345 -22.23 -19.22 -27.21
C TYR A 345 -23.32 -19.00 -28.25
N GLN A 346 -24.39 -19.79 -28.17
CA GLN A 346 -25.59 -19.68 -29.01
C GLN A 346 -26.65 -18.92 -28.25
N VAL A 347 -27.27 -17.93 -28.88
CA VAL A 347 -28.46 -17.25 -28.36
C VAL A 347 -29.64 -18.26 -28.33
N ALA A 348 -30.37 -18.30 -27.22
CA ALA A 348 -31.51 -19.21 -27.05
C ALA A 348 -32.63 -18.87 -28.03
N ARG A 349 -33.35 -19.90 -28.46
CA ARG A 349 -34.35 -19.77 -29.54
C ARG A 349 -35.43 -18.72 -29.29
N GLU A 350 -35.82 -18.55 -28.05
CA GLU A 350 -36.82 -17.56 -27.60
C GLU A 350 -36.44 -16.11 -27.88
N HIS A 351 -35.13 -15.84 -27.98
CA HIS A 351 -34.62 -14.49 -28.26
C HIS A 351 -34.18 -14.26 -29.70
N ILE A 352 -34.26 -15.31 -30.56
CA ILE A 352 -33.79 -15.19 -31.94
C ILE A 352 -34.76 -14.32 -32.76
N GLN A 353 -34.22 -13.21 -33.25
CA GLN A 353 -34.90 -12.28 -34.14
C GLN A 353 -33.96 -11.87 -35.28
N PRO A 354 -34.45 -11.67 -36.52
CA PRO A 354 -33.58 -11.33 -37.66
C PRO A 354 -32.69 -10.11 -37.43
N ARG A 355 -33.16 -9.14 -36.67
CA ARG A 355 -32.43 -7.91 -36.32
C ARG A 355 -31.26 -8.10 -35.33
N LEU A 356 -31.16 -9.25 -34.65
CA LEU A 356 -30.02 -9.54 -33.77
C LEU A 356 -28.76 -9.82 -34.55
N ARG A 357 -28.84 -10.23 -35.80
CA ARG A 357 -27.66 -10.50 -36.61
C ARG A 357 -26.85 -9.22 -36.83
N GLY A 358 -25.58 -9.26 -36.57
CA GLY A 358 -24.69 -8.11 -36.69
C GLY A 358 -24.86 -7.05 -35.60
N GLN A 359 -25.76 -7.24 -34.63
CA GLN A 359 -25.88 -6.31 -33.51
C GLN A 359 -24.73 -6.46 -32.53
N SER A 360 -24.33 -5.32 -31.95
CA SER A 360 -23.39 -5.28 -30.83
C SER A 360 -24.14 -5.55 -29.52
N VAL A 361 -23.68 -6.52 -28.77
CA VAL A 361 -24.19 -6.89 -27.45
C VAL A 361 -23.16 -6.68 -26.38
N ARG A 362 -23.61 -6.32 -25.18
CA ARG A 362 -22.79 -6.23 -23.99
C ARG A 362 -22.73 -7.61 -23.35
N VAL A 363 -21.53 -8.11 -23.15
CA VAL A 363 -21.24 -9.38 -22.48
C VAL A 363 -20.59 -9.06 -21.13
N GLU A 364 -21.20 -9.51 -20.06
CA GLU A 364 -20.74 -9.29 -18.68
C GLU A 364 -20.36 -10.62 -18.05
N GLN A 365 -19.11 -10.75 -17.65
CA GLN A 365 -18.67 -11.85 -16.81
C GLN A 365 -18.63 -11.39 -15.36
N HIS A 366 -19.58 -11.86 -14.58
CA HIS A 366 -19.70 -11.53 -13.17
C HIS A 366 -18.58 -12.16 -12.32
N LEU A 367 -18.36 -11.63 -11.14
CA LEU A 367 -17.33 -12.12 -10.20
C LEU A 367 -17.58 -13.54 -9.67
N ASP A 368 -18.81 -14.03 -9.78
CA ASP A 368 -19.21 -15.41 -9.47
C ASP A 368 -19.08 -16.36 -10.67
N GLY A 369 -18.58 -15.88 -11.80
CA GLY A 369 -18.38 -16.64 -13.02
C GLY A 369 -19.59 -16.70 -13.97
N ARG A 370 -20.75 -16.18 -13.56
CA ARG A 370 -21.93 -16.12 -14.44
C ARG A 370 -21.67 -15.19 -15.62
N LEU A 371 -22.16 -15.58 -16.78
CA LEU A 371 -22.13 -14.78 -18.00
C LEU A 371 -23.53 -14.24 -18.26
N LEU A 372 -23.62 -12.93 -18.44
CA LEU A 372 -24.83 -12.24 -18.83
C LEU A 372 -24.59 -11.53 -20.16
N VAL A 373 -25.51 -11.69 -21.08
CA VAL A 373 -25.47 -11.02 -22.40
C VAL A 373 -26.70 -10.14 -22.52
N SER A 374 -26.50 -8.88 -22.89
CA SER A 374 -27.59 -7.93 -23.07
C SER A 374 -27.47 -7.20 -24.40
N ALA A 375 -28.60 -7.11 -25.09
CA ALA A 375 -28.81 -6.27 -26.28
C ALA A 375 -29.56 -4.99 -25.89
N ALA A 376 -29.77 -4.08 -26.84
CA ALA A 376 -30.53 -2.86 -26.60
C ALA A 376 -31.95 -3.11 -26.05
N GLU A 377 -32.52 -4.27 -26.37
CA GLU A 377 -33.91 -4.66 -26.07
C GLU A 377 -34.06 -5.43 -24.76
N GLY A 378 -32.95 -5.84 -24.14
CA GLY A 378 -32.95 -6.57 -22.90
C GLY A 378 -31.90 -7.68 -22.82
N GLU A 379 -32.03 -8.52 -21.79
CA GLU A 379 -31.14 -9.64 -21.52
C GLU A 379 -31.41 -10.79 -22.49
N LEU A 380 -30.33 -11.39 -22.99
CA LEU A 380 -30.34 -12.55 -23.88
C LEU A 380 -29.85 -13.80 -23.13
N THR A 381 -30.68 -14.82 -23.11
CA THR A 381 -30.22 -16.17 -22.66
C THR A 381 -29.30 -16.76 -23.70
N VAL A 382 -28.11 -17.19 -23.26
CA VAL A 382 -27.13 -17.83 -24.13
C VAL A 382 -26.75 -19.20 -23.57
N ARG A 383 -26.42 -20.13 -24.47
CA ARG A 383 -25.97 -21.48 -24.11
C ARG A 383 -24.59 -21.72 -24.69
N LEU A 384 -23.73 -22.37 -23.92
CA LEU A 384 -22.41 -22.78 -24.40
C LEU A 384 -22.61 -23.80 -25.53
N CYS A 385 -21.99 -23.55 -26.68
CA CYS A 385 -21.90 -24.57 -27.73
C CYS A 385 -20.82 -25.57 -27.31
N GLU A 386 -21.18 -26.82 -27.18
CA GLU A 386 -20.19 -27.88 -27.11
C GLU A 386 -19.38 -27.83 -28.42
N GLN A 387 -18.10 -27.56 -28.34
CA GLN A 387 -17.24 -27.64 -29.48
C GLN A 387 -17.19 -29.13 -29.85
N ALA A 388 -17.74 -29.51 -31.01
CA ALA A 388 -17.39 -30.78 -31.59
C ALA A 388 -15.85 -30.86 -31.64
N GLU A 389 -15.29 -31.94 -31.13
CA GLU A 389 -13.84 -32.15 -31.22
C GLU A 389 -13.42 -31.84 -32.66
N PRO A 390 -12.34 -31.06 -32.87
CA PRO A 390 -11.91 -30.74 -34.20
C PRO A 390 -11.75 -32.08 -34.93
N VAL A 391 -12.62 -32.36 -35.89
CA VAL A 391 -12.48 -33.53 -36.78
C VAL A 391 -11.08 -33.39 -37.32
N ALA A 392 -10.22 -34.35 -36.96
CA ALA A 392 -8.86 -34.36 -37.41
C ALA A 392 -8.91 -34.30 -38.95
N THR A 393 -8.59 -33.16 -39.49
CA THR A 393 -8.48 -33.01 -40.93
C THR A 393 -7.49 -34.07 -41.38
N PRO A 394 -7.89 -34.99 -42.25
CA PRO A 394 -6.94 -36.00 -42.68
C PRO A 394 -5.70 -35.27 -43.22
N PRO A 395 -4.51 -35.76 -42.96
CA PRO A 395 -3.29 -35.10 -43.39
C PRO A 395 -3.42 -34.81 -44.87
N ILE A 396 -3.30 -33.53 -45.27
CA ILE A 396 -3.25 -33.13 -46.65
C ILE A 396 -2.04 -33.88 -47.26
N VAL A 397 -2.29 -35.00 -47.92
CA VAL A 397 -1.27 -35.72 -48.68
C VAL A 397 -0.90 -34.78 -49.82
N ARG A 398 0.15 -34.01 -49.61
CA ARG A 398 0.74 -33.23 -50.70
C ARG A 398 1.13 -34.24 -51.74
N PRO A 399 0.62 -34.16 -53.02
CA PRO A 399 1.07 -35.02 -54.06
C PRO A 399 2.60 -34.93 -54.16
N LYS A 400 3.24 -36.07 -54.22
CA LYS A 400 4.69 -36.14 -54.47
C LYS A 400 4.99 -35.20 -55.62
N PRO A 401 6.02 -34.31 -55.50
CA PRO A 401 6.41 -33.52 -56.67
C PRO A 401 6.71 -34.42 -57.82
N ALA A 402 6.14 -34.16 -59.01
CA ALA A 402 6.41 -34.89 -60.23
C ALA A 402 7.93 -35.00 -60.44
N PRO A 403 8.44 -36.14 -60.90
CA PRO A 403 9.87 -36.28 -61.13
C PRO A 403 10.33 -35.16 -62.07
N ALA A 404 11.44 -34.53 -61.73
CA ALA A 404 12.04 -33.48 -62.56
C ALA A 404 12.30 -34.01 -63.98
N PRO A 405 11.98 -33.22 -64.99
CA PRO A 405 12.29 -33.70 -66.37
C PRO A 405 13.81 -33.87 -66.52
N PRO A 406 14.24 -34.86 -67.38
CA PRO A 406 15.63 -35.18 -67.51
C PRO A 406 16.42 -33.98 -68.03
N THR A 407 17.47 -33.61 -67.33
CA THR A 407 18.44 -32.60 -67.75
C THR A 407 19.22 -33.14 -68.97
N GLY A 408 18.74 -32.79 -70.14
CA GLY A 408 19.46 -33.13 -71.38
C GLY A 408 19.14 -32.10 -72.47
N GLY A 409 20.14 -31.29 -72.77
CA GLY A 409 20.03 -30.43 -73.95
C GLY A 409 20.52 -28.98 -73.71
N ARG A 410 21.83 -28.82 -73.84
CA ARG A 410 22.44 -27.49 -73.99
C ARG A 410 21.72 -26.75 -75.10
N ARG A 411 21.06 -25.61 -74.80
CA ARG A 411 20.87 -24.48 -75.73
C ARG A 411 21.51 -23.24 -75.11
N ARG A 412 22.64 -22.97 -75.72
CA ARG A 412 23.47 -21.78 -75.53
C ARG A 412 22.77 -20.61 -76.24
N TRP A 413 22.03 -19.79 -75.43
CA TRP A 413 21.58 -18.51 -75.96
C TRP A 413 21.59 -17.50 -74.85
N MET A 414 22.19 -16.32 -75.13
CA MET A 414 22.41 -15.15 -74.32
C MET A 414 23.65 -15.14 -73.43
N TYR A 415 24.79 -15.05 -74.02
CA TYR A 415 25.91 -14.34 -73.48
C TYR A 415 25.69 -12.89 -73.82
N GLY A 416 25.65 -11.99 -72.79
CA GLY A 416 25.88 -10.54 -73.00
C GLY A 416 24.77 -9.62 -72.50
N PHE A 417 24.21 -9.81 -71.31
CA PHE A 417 23.55 -8.71 -70.61
C PHE A 417 24.05 -8.70 -69.17
N ARG A 418 24.94 -7.71 -68.92
CA ARG A 418 25.24 -7.30 -67.53
C ARG A 418 24.26 -6.20 -67.20
N LEU A 419 23.41 -6.43 -66.19
CA LEU A 419 22.70 -5.36 -65.53
C LEU A 419 23.59 -4.82 -64.41
N ASP A 420 24.00 -3.61 -64.52
CA ASP A 420 24.72 -2.88 -63.48
C ASP A 420 23.74 -2.68 -62.26
N PRO A 421 24.22 -2.84 -61.02
CA PRO A 421 23.40 -2.59 -59.86
C PRO A 421 23.07 -1.09 -59.77
N PRO A 422 21.90 -0.73 -59.24
CA PRO A 422 21.50 0.69 -59.08
C PRO A 422 22.45 1.39 -58.13
N THR A 423 23.01 2.53 -58.57
CA THR A 423 23.76 3.45 -57.77
C THR A 423 22.90 4.09 -56.72
N THR A 424 23.25 3.92 -55.46
CA THR A 424 22.70 4.64 -54.31
C THR A 424 23.07 6.14 -54.42
N PRO A 425 22.14 7.06 -54.27
CA PRO A 425 22.50 8.49 -54.24
C PRO A 425 23.19 8.81 -52.93
N ALA A 426 24.24 9.59 -53.02
CA ALA A 426 25.03 10.11 -51.90
C ALA A 426 24.16 10.92 -50.94
N SER A 427 24.35 10.72 -49.67
CA SER A 427 23.78 11.50 -48.57
C SER A 427 24.23 12.97 -48.64
N ALA A 428 23.25 13.87 -48.56
CA ALA A 428 23.49 15.31 -48.40
C ALA A 428 24.06 15.60 -46.98
N PRO A 429 24.92 16.61 -46.84
CA PRO A 429 25.48 16.99 -45.56
C PRO A 429 24.43 17.70 -44.69
N SER A 430 24.46 17.40 -43.39
CA SER A 430 23.68 18.05 -42.35
C SER A 430 24.08 19.53 -42.20
N PRO A 431 23.14 20.44 -41.89
CA PRO A 431 23.49 21.83 -41.60
C PRO A 431 24.08 21.94 -40.19
N ASP A 432 25.11 22.73 -40.08
CA ASP A 432 25.78 23.16 -38.85
C ASP A 432 24.76 23.86 -37.91
N VAL A 433 24.76 23.46 -36.67
CA VAL A 433 24.05 24.17 -35.59
C VAL A 433 25.03 25.17 -34.99
N GLU A 434 24.77 26.47 -35.23
CA GLU A 434 25.45 27.57 -34.56
C GLU A 434 25.02 27.58 -33.07
N GLU A 435 25.99 27.50 -32.17
CA GLU A 435 25.85 27.79 -30.75
C GLU A 435 25.68 29.30 -30.57
N GLU A 436 24.52 29.79 -30.18
CA GLU A 436 24.33 31.11 -29.60
C GLU A 436 24.67 31.07 -28.11
N GLU A 437 25.82 31.69 -27.78
CA GLU A 437 26.12 32.15 -26.42
C GLU A 437 25.12 33.25 -26.06
N CYS A 438 24.34 33.05 -25.02
CA CYS A 438 23.64 34.12 -24.34
C CYS A 438 24.43 34.54 -23.10
N ASP A 439 24.98 35.76 -23.25
CA ASP A 439 25.69 36.53 -22.24
C ASP A 439 24.72 37.07 -21.17
N ASP A 440 25.23 37.19 -19.96
CA ASP A 440 24.60 37.74 -18.77
C ASP A 440 24.13 39.19 -18.90
N SER A 441 22.94 39.48 -18.36
CA SER A 441 22.66 40.72 -17.62
C SER A 441 21.48 40.54 -16.68
#